data_e164578e0114d23e715d91376fae1076
#
_entry.id   e164578e0114d23e715d91376fae1076
#
_cell.length_a   1.000
_cell.length_b   1.000
_cell.length_c   1.000
_cell.angle_alpha   90.00
_cell.angle_beta   90.00
_cell.angle_gamma   90.00
#
_symmetry.space_group_name_H-M   'P 1'
#
loop_
_entity.id
_entity.type
_entity.pdbx_description
1 polymer ?
#
loop_
_entity_poly.entity_id
_entity_poly.type
_entity_poly.pdbx_seq_one_letter_code
_entity_poly.pdbx_strand_id
1 'polypeptide(L)'
;MTITFETPLAMLDVLTAERIRLCEVARKQPFSITALATALKRDPKSVRRDILKLECVGVLRVREQVNPGHGRMRIVEPVAEKFELRAHF
;
A
#
# COMPACT_ATOMS: atom_id res chain seq x y z
N MET A 1 3.45 -14.06 4.83
CA MET A 1 2.34 -13.55 5.63
C MET A 1 1.02 -13.88 4.93
N THR A 2 0.02 -14.34 5.68
CA THR A 2 -1.27 -14.72 5.11
C THR A 2 -2.34 -13.71 5.53
N ILE A 3 -3.11 -13.25 4.55
CA ILE A 3 -4.24 -12.37 4.78
C ILE A 3 -5.48 -13.09 4.29
N THR A 4 -6.47 -13.27 5.17
CA THR A 4 -7.70 -13.99 4.87
C THR A 4 -8.88 -13.02 4.80
N PHE A 5 -9.64 -13.11 3.73
CA PHE A 5 -10.87 -12.35 3.54
C PHE A 5 -12.06 -13.29 3.74
N GLU A 6 -13.14 -12.78 4.30
CA GLU A 6 -14.34 -13.60 4.55
C GLU A 6 -14.94 -14.15 3.27
N THR A 7 -14.90 -13.37 2.19
CA THR A 7 -15.47 -13.74 0.90
C THR A 7 -14.58 -13.28 -0.23
N PRO A 8 -14.70 -13.90 -1.44
CA PRO A 8 -13.99 -13.41 -2.61
C PRO A 8 -14.35 -11.96 -2.98
N LEU A 9 -15.61 -11.56 -2.77
CA LEU A 9 -16.02 -10.18 -3.05
C LEU A 9 -15.33 -9.19 -2.12
N ALA A 10 -15.17 -9.55 -0.85
CA ALA A 10 -14.43 -8.70 0.10
C ALA A 10 -12.98 -8.53 -0.34
N MET A 11 -12.36 -9.61 -0.84
CA MET A 11 -11.00 -9.55 -1.38
C MET A 11 -10.94 -8.61 -2.59
N LEU A 12 -11.86 -8.76 -3.54
CA LEU A 12 -11.89 -7.97 -4.77
C LEU A 12 -12.18 -6.49 -4.50
N ASP A 13 -12.93 -6.19 -3.44
CA ASP A 13 -13.18 -4.83 -3.01
C ASP A 13 -11.90 -4.08 -2.63
N VAL A 14 -10.95 -4.81 -2.05
CA VAL A 14 -9.68 -4.25 -1.61
C VAL A 14 -8.63 -4.31 -2.70
N LEU A 15 -8.52 -5.46 -3.38
CA LEU A 15 -7.46 -5.73 -4.34
C LEU A 15 -7.89 -5.41 -5.76
N THR A 16 -8.02 -4.12 -6.04
CA THR A 16 -8.23 -3.65 -7.42
C THR A 16 -6.90 -3.72 -8.18
N ALA A 17 -6.96 -3.70 -9.51
CA ALA A 17 -5.76 -3.71 -10.34
C ALA A 17 -4.82 -2.56 -9.98
N GLU A 18 -5.35 -1.37 -9.72
CA GLU A 18 -4.55 -0.20 -9.35
C GLU A 18 -3.86 -0.37 -8.00
N ARG A 19 -4.53 -0.98 -7.02
CA ARG A 19 -3.95 -1.23 -5.70
C ARG A 19 -2.89 -2.32 -5.74
N ILE A 20 -3.11 -3.35 -6.57
CA ILE A 20 -2.09 -4.39 -6.78
C ILE A 20 -0.85 -3.78 -7.40
N ARG A 21 -1.01 -2.94 -8.42
CA ARG A 21 0.13 -2.24 -9.03
C ARG A 21 0.87 -1.34 -8.04
N LEU A 22 0.12 -0.66 -7.18
CA LEU A 22 0.71 0.17 -6.13
C LEU A 22 1.59 -0.69 -5.21
N CYS A 23 1.12 -1.85 -4.80
CA CYS A 23 1.89 -2.77 -3.97
C CYS A 23 3.15 -3.25 -4.69
N GLU A 24 3.05 -3.57 -5.97
CA GLU A 24 4.20 -4.01 -6.78
C GLU A 24 5.28 -2.94 -6.85
N VAL A 25 4.88 -1.68 -7.02
CA VAL A 25 5.83 -0.57 -7.07
C VAL A 25 6.42 -0.29 -5.69
N ALA A 26 5.59 -0.30 -4.65
CA ALA A 26 6.03 -0.04 -3.28
C ALA A 26 7.01 -1.10 -2.76
N ARG A 27 7.01 -2.30 -3.31
CA ARG A 27 7.94 -3.37 -2.93
C ARG A 27 9.37 -3.13 -3.39
N LYS A 28 9.56 -2.30 -4.38
CA LYS A 28 10.89 -2.08 -4.97
C LYS A 28 11.81 -1.31 -4.04
N GLN A 29 11.26 -0.36 -3.32
CA GLN A 29 11.97 0.45 -2.33
C GLN A 29 10.97 1.22 -1.48
N PRO A 30 11.36 1.70 -0.29
CA PRO A 30 10.49 2.59 0.47
C PRO A 30 10.26 3.89 -0.29
N PHE A 31 9.01 4.33 -0.35
CA PHE A 31 8.61 5.56 -1.03
C PHE A 31 7.91 6.50 -0.07
N SER A 32 8.16 7.81 -0.22
CA SER A 32 7.23 8.79 0.32
C SER A 32 5.91 8.70 -0.47
N ILE A 33 4.80 9.15 0.12
CA ILE A 33 3.51 9.12 -0.57
C ILE A 33 3.58 9.92 -1.88
N THR A 34 4.22 11.09 -1.85
CA THR A 34 4.36 11.94 -3.03
C THR A 34 5.20 11.25 -4.11
N ALA A 35 6.33 10.64 -3.73
CA ALA A 35 7.19 9.93 -4.67
C ALA A 35 6.48 8.72 -5.28
N LEU A 36 5.68 8.01 -4.48
CA LEU A 36 4.91 6.88 -4.95
C LEU A 36 3.86 7.32 -5.98
N ALA A 37 3.16 8.41 -5.70
CA ALA A 37 2.19 8.98 -6.63
C ALA A 37 2.85 9.36 -7.96
N THR A 38 4.03 9.96 -7.91
CA THR A 38 4.81 10.30 -9.10
C THR A 38 5.20 9.05 -9.88
N ALA A 39 5.70 8.02 -9.19
CA ALA A 39 6.09 6.76 -9.81
C ALA A 39 4.90 6.06 -10.49
N LEU A 40 3.71 6.16 -9.90
CA LEU A 40 2.49 5.57 -10.44
C LEU A 40 1.81 6.46 -11.48
N LYS A 41 2.26 7.69 -11.64
CA LYS A 41 1.64 8.70 -12.52
C LYS A 41 0.16 8.90 -12.17
N ARG A 42 -0.11 8.98 -10.88
CA ARG A 42 -1.48 9.12 -10.35
C ARG A 42 -1.57 10.30 -9.40
N ASP A 43 -2.80 10.78 -9.21
CA ASP A 43 -3.09 11.84 -8.27
C ASP A 43 -2.75 11.42 -6.83
N PRO A 44 -2.02 12.27 -6.06
CA PRO A 44 -1.66 11.94 -4.69
C PRO A 44 -2.84 11.62 -3.77
N LYS A 45 -3.99 12.26 -3.97
CA LYS A 45 -5.19 11.99 -3.16
C LYS A 45 -5.71 10.58 -3.38
N SER A 46 -5.75 10.14 -4.65
CA SER A 46 -6.17 8.78 -5.00
C SER A 46 -5.20 7.74 -4.43
N VAL A 47 -3.91 8.00 -4.55
CA VAL A 47 -2.87 7.11 -4.01
C VAL A 47 -2.98 7.03 -2.50
N ARG A 48 -3.16 8.15 -1.81
CA ARG A 48 -3.32 8.17 -0.35
C ARG A 48 -4.53 7.35 0.08
N ARG A 49 -5.63 7.44 -0.64
CA ARG A 49 -6.84 6.66 -0.36
C ARG A 49 -6.59 5.17 -0.50
N ASP A 50 -5.89 4.76 -1.54
CA ASP A 50 -5.53 3.36 -1.76
C ASP A 50 -4.57 2.85 -0.68
N ILE A 51 -3.60 3.67 -0.28
CA ILE A 51 -2.67 3.33 0.80
C ILE A 51 -3.43 3.07 2.10
N LEU A 52 -4.41 3.91 2.44
CA LEU A 52 -5.22 3.71 3.63
C LEU A 52 -5.96 2.37 3.61
N LYS A 53 -6.54 2.01 2.46
CA LYS A 53 -7.21 0.72 2.30
C LYS A 53 -6.25 -0.44 2.52
N LEU A 54 -5.09 -0.38 1.91
CA LEU A 54 -4.08 -1.43 2.01
C LEU A 54 -3.44 -1.50 3.40
N GLU A 55 -3.33 -0.37 4.06
CA GLU A 55 -2.87 -0.32 5.45
C GLU A 55 -3.89 -0.97 6.40
N CYS A 56 -5.18 -0.71 6.17
CA CYS A 56 -6.25 -1.30 6.98
C CYS A 56 -6.28 -2.82 6.94
N VAL A 57 -5.95 -3.43 5.79
CA VAL A 57 -5.90 -4.89 5.68
C VAL A 57 -4.54 -5.48 6.03
N GLY A 58 -3.55 -4.65 6.33
CA GLY A 58 -2.26 -5.10 6.80
C GLY A 58 -1.23 -5.45 5.73
N VAL A 59 -1.43 -5.02 4.50
CA VAL A 59 -0.48 -5.24 3.39
C VAL A 59 0.65 -4.21 3.42
N LEU A 60 0.29 -2.96 3.65
CA LEU A 60 1.25 -1.85 3.72
C LEU A 60 1.27 -1.25 5.11
N ARG A 61 2.35 -0.60 5.45
CA ARG A 61 2.45 0.26 6.62
C ARG A 61 3.00 1.61 6.21
N VAL A 62 2.61 2.62 6.97
CA VAL A 62 3.12 3.98 6.80
C VAL A 62 3.90 4.33 8.07
N ARG A 63 5.15 4.70 7.92
CA ARG A 63 5.98 5.15 9.03
C ARG A 63 6.44 6.57 8.79
N GLU A 64 6.70 7.29 9.86
CA GLU A 64 7.28 8.62 9.76
C GLU A 64 8.80 8.52 9.78
N GLN A 65 9.43 9.31 8.93
CA GLN A 65 10.88 9.44 8.89
C GLN A 65 11.24 10.91 9.03
N VAL A 66 12.16 11.20 9.94
CA VAL A 66 12.67 12.56 10.10
C VAL A 66 13.63 12.84 8.95
N ASN A 67 13.39 13.92 8.24
CA ASN A 67 14.26 14.36 7.15
C ASN A 67 14.93 15.67 7.59
N PRO A 68 16.20 15.64 7.99
CA PRO A 68 16.87 16.84 8.50
C PRO A 68 16.74 18.01 7.53
N GLY A 69 16.25 19.15 8.05
CA GLY A 69 16.04 20.35 7.24
C GLY A 69 14.74 20.39 6.47
N HIS A 70 13.97 19.30 6.42
CA HIS A 70 12.73 19.22 5.64
C HIS A 70 11.52 18.71 6.44
N GLY A 71 11.67 18.50 7.75
CA GLY A 71 10.61 18.00 8.60
C GLY A 71 10.42 16.50 8.50
N ARG A 72 9.16 16.04 8.68
CA ARG A 72 8.84 14.62 8.68
C ARG A 72 8.26 14.19 7.36
N MET A 73 8.66 13.00 6.92
CA MET A 73 8.11 12.36 5.72
C MET A 73 7.35 11.10 6.13
N ARG A 74 6.29 10.80 5.39
CA ARG A 74 5.57 9.53 5.54
C ARG A 74 6.07 8.58 4.48
N ILE A 75 6.59 7.45 4.93
CA ILE A 75 7.17 6.43 4.06
C ILE A 75 6.25 5.22 4.03
N VAL A 76 5.94 4.76 2.83
CA VAL A 76 5.08 3.60 2.56
C VAL A 76 5.97 2.40 2.26
N GLU A 77 5.71 1.29 2.92
CA GLU A 77 6.46 0.06 2.67
C GLU A 77 5.59 -1.16 2.95
N PRO A 78 5.90 -2.31 2.32
CA PRO A 78 5.17 -3.54 2.60
C PRO A 78 5.45 -4.02 4.03
N VAL A 79 4.46 -4.66 4.63
CA VAL A 79 4.59 -5.25 5.96
C VAL A 79 5.44 -6.52 5.91
N ALA A 80 5.44 -7.24 4.78
CA ALA A 80 6.19 -8.48 4.61
C ALA A 80 6.73 -8.58 3.19
N GLU A 81 7.69 -9.48 2.97
CA GLU A 81 8.26 -9.72 1.64
C GLU A 81 7.31 -10.48 0.73
N LYS A 82 6.53 -11.39 1.30
CA LYS A 82 5.58 -12.21 0.57
C LYS A 82 4.23 -12.21 1.26
N PHE A 83 3.17 -12.19 0.44
CA PHE A 83 1.80 -12.28 0.93
C PHE A 83 1.09 -13.42 0.24
N GLU A 84 0.37 -14.20 1.03
CA GLU A 84 -0.57 -15.19 0.56
C GLU A 84 -1.96 -14.66 0.88
N LEU A 85 -2.81 -14.58 -0.13
CA LEU A 85 -4.16 -14.02 0.02
C LEU A 85 -5.17 -15.12 -0.14
N ARG A 86 -6.08 -15.25 0.82
CA ARG A 86 -7.10 -16.30 0.87
C ARG A 86 -8.48 -15.69 1.00
N ALA A 87 -9.44 -16.34 0.36
CA ALA A 87 -10.85 -16.01 0.51
C ALA A 87 -11.66 -17.28 0.53
N HIS A 88 -12.79 -17.23 1.21
CA HIS A 88 -13.70 -18.39 1.34
C HIS A 88 -14.99 -18.13 0.57
N PHE A 89 -15.47 -19.15 -0.07
CA PHE A 89 -16.82 -19.13 -0.65
C PHE A 89 -17.85 -19.52 0.40
#